data_5fac123fcba9f3187b720cb209bc9bf2
#
_entry.id   5fac123fcba9f3187b720cb209bc9bf2
#
_cell.length_a   1.000
_cell.length_b   1.000
_cell.length_c   1.000
_cell.angle_alpha   90.00
_cell.angle_beta   90.00
_cell.angle_gamma   90.00
#
_symmetry.space_group_name_H-M   'P 1'
#
loop_
_entity.id
_entity.type
_entity.pdbx_description
1 polymer ?
#
loop_
_entity_poly.entity_id
_entity_poly.type
_entity_poly.pdbx_seq_one_letter_code
_entity_poly.pdbx_strand_id
1 'polypeptide(L)'
;MTLTQERAPEGFHTPAASIECLRRAANTLSEAILADDPAERYSLAHVSALRATAAVLAARARPTGRAARQRNAWLLLRHVAPEFAEWAEFFAAGAGKRAAAEAGARDAVTIREADDLVRDADHFLAVVETSFGLTGRVA
;
A
#
# COMPACT_ATOMS: atom_id res chain seq x y z
N MET A 1 3.31 4.22 16.05
CA MET A 1 4.35 3.68 15.14
C MET A 1 5.11 4.83 14.51
N THR A 2 6.39 4.78 14.51
CA THR A 2 7.25 5.86 14.03
C THR A 2 8.12 5.35 12.89
N LEU A 3 8.28 6.17 11.86
CA LEU A 3 9.22 5.89 10.78
C LEU A 3 10.53 6.60 11.07
N THR A 4 11.62 5.89 10.90
CA THR A 4 12.95 6.46 11.05
C THR A 4 13.54 6.66 9.66
N GLN A 5 13.89 7.89 9.35
CA GLN A 5 14.49 8.21 8.06
C GLN A 5 15.99 8.02 8.12
N GLU A 6 16.51 7.22 7.21
CA GLU A 6 17.95 7.09 7.02
C GLU A 6 18.47 8.30 6.25
N ARG A 7 19.78 8.50 6.33
CA ARG A 7 20.42 9.60 5.60
C ARG A 7 20.21 9.42 4.10
N ALA A 8 19.40 10.29 3.53
CA ALA A 8 19.13 10.27 2.10
C ALA A 8 20.31 10.81 1.31
N PRO A 9 20.45 10.41 0.02
CA PRO A 9 21.42 11.02 -0.87
C PRO A 9 21.21 12.52 -0.97
N GLU A 10 22.30 13.25 -1.23
CA GLU A 10 22.23 14.69 -1.38
C GLU A 10 21.21 15.07 -2.48
N GLY A 11 20.34 16.01 -2.18
CA GLY A 11 19.29 16.44 -3.11
C GLY A 11 18.01 15.62 -3.06
N PHE A 12 18.00 14.51 -2.33
CA PHE A 12 16.81 13.69 -2.17
C PHE A 12 15.89 14.28 -1.10
N HIS A 13 14.60 14.33 -1.39
CA HIS A 13 13.61 14.86 -0.46
C HIS A 13 12.36 13.99 -0.46
N THR A 14 11.93 13.56 0.73
CA THR A 14 10.68 12.83 0.89
C THR A 14 9.58 13.81 1.27
N PRO A 15 8.54 13.95 0.43
CA PRO A 15 7.44 14.87 0.75
C PRO A 15 6.73 14.50 2.05
N ALA A 16 6.29 15.52 2.80
CA ALA A 16 5.53 15.31 4.03
C ALA A 16 4.26 14.48 3.77
N ALA A 17 3.61 14.69 2.61
CA ALA A 17 2.43 13.93 2.23
C ALA A 17 2.73 12.43 2.09
N SER A 18 3.92 12.07 1.56
CA SER A 18 4.33 10.67 1.45
C SER A 18 4.55 10.06 2.82
N ILE A 19 5.19 10.77 3.74
CA ILE A 19 5.39 10.31 5.12
C ILE A 19 4.05 10.03 5.80
N GLU A 20 3.09 10.94 5.63
CA GLU A 20 1.75 10.77 6.21
C GLU A 20 1.03 9.55 5.63
N CYS A 21 1.12 9.34 4.31
CA CYS A 21 0.55 8.17 3.67
C CYS A 21 1.16 6.88 4.22
N LEU A 22 2.48 6.84 4.42
CA LEU A 22 3.16 5.68 4.99
C LEU A 22 2.74 5.43 6.43
N ARG A 23 2.57 6.49 7.23
CA ARG A 23 2.07 6.36 8.59
C ARG A 23 0.67 5.76 8.62
N ARG A 24 -0.20 6.23 7.76
CA ARG A 24 -1.56 5.72 7.64
C ARG A 24 -1.57 4.28 7.15
N ALA A 25 -0.70 3.93 6.21
CA ALA A 25 -0.55 2.55 5.75
C ALA A 25 -0.15 1.63 6.91
N ALA A 26 0.82 2.03 7.72
CA ALA A 26 1.27 1.25 8.87
C ALA A 26 0.16 1.09 9.90
N ASN A 27 -0.60 2.16 10.19
CA ASN A 27 -1.70 2.10 11.13
C ASN A 27 -2.81 1.16 10.64
N THR A 28 -3.14 1.22 9.36
CA THR A 28 -4.15 0.35 8.75
C THR A 28 -3.70 -1.11 8.76
N LEU A 29 -2.41 -1.37 8.53
CA LEU A 29 -1.86 -2.72 8.62
C LEU A 29 -2.01 -3.27 10.04
N SER A 30 -1.75 -2.46 11.06
CA SER A 30 -1.96 -2.85 12.46
C SER A 30 -3.41 -3.19 12.74
N GLU A 31 -4.34 -2.40 12.20
CA GLU A 31 -5.77 -2.71 12.30
C GLU A 31 -6.12 -4.04 11.65
N ALA A 32 -5.52 -4.32 10.48
CA ALA A 32 -5.73 -5.58 9.78
C ALA A 32 -5.28 -6.77 10.63
N ILE A 33 -4.11 -6.65 11.27
CA ILE A 33 -3.57 -7.71 12.13
C ILE A 33 -4.49 -7.99 13.30
N LEU A 34 -5.14 -6.95 13.85
CA LEU A 34 -6.02 -7.09 15.00
C LEU A 34 -7.45 -7.48 14.64
N ALA A 35 -7.84 -7.41 13.38
CA ALA A 35 -9.18 -7.76 12.94
C ALA A 35 -9.43 -9.26 13.03
N ASP A 36 -10.50 -9.67 13.68
CA ASP A 36 -10.85 -11.08 13.83
C ASP A 36 -11.52 -11.66 12.58
N ASP A 37 -12.33 -10.86 11.91
CA ASP A 37 -13.04 -11.29 10.72
C ASP A 37 -12.10 -11.35 9.49
N PRO A 38 -12.02 -12.50 8.80
CA PRO A 38 -11.13 -12.62 7.64
C PRO A 38 -11.42 -11.61 6.53
N ALA A 39 -12.69 -11.32 6.26
CA ALA A 39 -13.06 -10.35 5.23
C ALA A 39 -12.60 -8.95 5.58
N GLU A 40 -12.77 -8.54 6.85
CA GLU A 40 -12.29 -7.25 7.33
C GLU A 40 -10.78 -7.18 7.28
N ARG A 41 -10.11 -8.23 7.75
CA ARG A 41 -8.64 -8.30 7.71
C ARG A 41 -8.10 -8.15 6.28
N TYR A 42 -8.70 -8.87 5.35
CA TYR A 42 -8.32 -8.79 3.93
C TYR A 42 -8.50 -7.38 3.39
N SER A 43 -9.66 -6.78 3.63
CA SER A 43 -9.96 -5.43 3.16
C SER A 43 -8.98 -4.40 3.73
N LEU A 44 -8.70 -4.46 5.03
CA LEU A 44 -7.76 -3.54 5.69
C LEU A 44 -6.34 -3.72 5.16
N ALA A 45 -5.91 -4.95 4.94
CA ALA A 45 -4.58 -5.21 4.37
C ALA A 45 -4.47 -4.61 2.96
N HIS A 46 -5.50 -4.75 2.14
CA HIS A 46 -5.53 -4.16 0.81
C HIS A 46 -5.51 -2.63 0.86
N VAL A 47 -6.26 -2.03 1.79
CA VAL A 47 -6.26 -0.57 2.00
C VAL A 47 -4.88 -0.09 2.44
N SER A 48 -4.19 -0.84 3.31
CA SER A 48 -2.82 -0.51 3.69
C SER A 48 -1.91 -0.42 2.46
N ALA A 49 -1.99 -1.40 1.56
CA ALA A 49 -1.22 -1.37 0.32
C ALA A 49 -1.58 -0.17 -0.57
N LEU A 50 -2.87 0.19 -0.63
CA LEU A 50 -3.29 1.40 -1.36
C LEU A 50 -2.69 2.67 -0.77
N ARG A 51 -2.59 2.76 0.54
CA ARG A 51 -1.99 3.92 1.21
C ARG A 51 -0.49 4.00 1.00
N ALA A 52 0.19 2.85 0.97
CA ALA A 52 1.61 2.81 0.59
C ALA A 52 1.80 3.28 -0.86
N THR A 53 0.91 2.86 -1.76
CA THR A 53 0.90 3.33 -3.14
C THR A 53 0.69 4.84 -3.22
N ALA A 54 -0.23 5.38 -2.42
CA ALA A 54 -0.47 6.83 -2.37
C ALA A 54 0.80 7.60 -2.00
N ALA A 55 1.65 7.03 -1.13
CA ALA A 55 2.93 7.65 -0.76
C ALA A 55 3.84 7.79 -1.98
N VAL A 56 3.92 6.75 -2.81
CA VAL A 56 4.73 6.78 -4.04
C VAL A 56 4.17 7.81 -5.01
N LEU A 57 2.86 7.82 -5.20
CA LEU A 57 2.21 8.76 -6.12
C LEU A 57 2.39 10.21 -5.68
N ALA A 58 2.38 10.46 -4.37
CA ALA A 58 2.60 11.82 -3.84
C ALA A 58 4.03 12.32 -4.08
N ALA A 59 5.00 11.41 -4.14
CA ALA A 59 6.42 11.75 -4.31
C ALA A 59 6.86 11.85 -5.76
N ARG A 60 6.19 11.15 -6.67
CA ARG A 60 6.58 11.09 -8.07
C ARG A 60 5.96 12.23 -8.86
N ALA A 61 6.61 12.57 -9.97
CA ALA A 61 6.07 13.57 -10.89
C ALA A 61 4.67 13.17 -11.34
N ARG A 62 3.74 14.10 -11.31
CA ARG A 62 2.35 13.83 -11.72
C ARG A 62 2.31 13.45 -13.20
N PRO A 63 1.56 12.41 -13.56
CA PRO A 63 1.40 12.06 -14.95
C PRO A 63 0.66 13.15 -15.70
N THR A 64 0.90 13.23 -17.00
CA THR A 64 0.26 14.22 -17.90
C THR A 64 -0.60 13.50 -18.93
N GLY A 65 -1.46 14.26 -19.61
CA GLY A 65 -2.31 13.74 -20.67
C GLY A 65 -3.26 12.65 -20.20
N ARG A 66 -3.31 11.56 -20.95
CA ARG A 66 -4.21 10.45 -20.63
C ARG A 66 -3.93 9.83 -19.26
N ALA A 67 -2.67 9.72 -18.89
CA ALA A 67 -2.28 9.14 -17.61
C ALA A 67 -2.79 9.96 -16.44
N ALA A 68 -2.87 11.29 -16.57
CA ALA A 68 -3.38 12.17 -15.52
C ALA A 68 -4.85 11.93 -15.18
N ARG A 69 -5.60 11.29 -16.07
CA ARG A 69 -7.02 10.97 -15.86
C ARG A 69 -7.25 9.59 -15.26
N GLN A 70 -6.18 8.83 -15.09
CA GLN A 70 -6.30 7.48 -14.55
C GLN A 70 -6.68 7.55 -13.08
N ARG A 71 -7.81 6.91 -12.72
CA ARG A 71 -8.35 6.84 -11.36
C ARG A 71 -7.94 5.58 -10.62
N ASN A 72 -7.48 4.56 -11.34
CA ASN A 72 -7.04 3.32 -10.72
C ASN A 72 -5.61 3.50 -10.20
N ALA A 73 -5.45 3.44 -8.88
CA ALA A 73 -4.17 3.66 -8.24
C ALA A 73 -3.10 2.65 -8.69
N TRP A 74 -3.49 1.40 -8.95
CA TRP A 74 -2.54 0.37 -9.38
C TRP A 74 -2.01 0.63 -10.78
N LEU A 75 -2.87 1.09 -11.70
CA LEU A 75 -2.43 1.46 -13.03
C LEU A 75 -1.54 2.69 -13.00
N LEU A 76 -1.86 3.67 -12.13
CA LEU A 76 -0.98 4.83 -11.93
C LEU A 76 0.38 4.41 -11.38
N LEU A 77 0.40 3.54 -10.40
CA LEU A 77 1.65 3.05 -9.80
C LEU A 77 2.55 2.41 -10.86
N ARG A 78 1.98 1.54 -11.71
CA ARG A 78 2.71 0.93 -12.81
C ARG A 78 3.33 1.96 -13.74
N HIS A 79 2.58 3.03 -14.01
CA HIS A 79 3.01 4.07 -14.94
C HIS A 79 4.12 4.94 -14.36
N VAL A 80 3.96 5.42 -13.12
CA VAL A 80 4.91 6.37 -12.54
C VAL A 80 6.08 5.70 -11.83
N ALA A 81 5.93 4.44 -11.45
CA ALA A 81 6.96 3.68 -10.72
C ALA A 81 7.02 2.25 -11.25
N PRO A 82 7.58 2.05 -12.47
CA PRO A 82 7.64 0.73 -13.09
C PRO A 82 8.32 -0.34 -12.24
N GLU A 83 9.20 0.07 -11.34
CA GLU A 83 9.86 -0.85 -10.41
C GLU A 83 8.89 -1.56 -9.48
N PHE A 84 7.67 -1.03 -9.31
CA PHE A 84 6.60 -1.63 -8.50
C PHE A 84 5.52 -2.30 -9.35
N ALA A 85 5.76 -2.50 -10.65
CA ALA A 85 4.72 -3.02 -11.56
C ALA A 85 4.18 -4.38 -11.14
N GLU A 86 5.04 -5.28 -10.67
CA GLU A 86 4.61 -6.61 -10.21
C GLU A 86 3.71 -6.51 -8.97
N TRP A 87 4.05 -5.63 -8.04
CA TRP A 87 3.21 -5.36 -6.88
C TRP A 87 1.85 -4.79 -7.29
N ALA A 88 1.85 -3.85 -8.24
CA ALA A 88 0.62 -3.25 -8.74
C ALA A 88 -0.30 -4.30 -9.36
N GLU A 89 0.24 -5.20 -10.16
CA GLU A 89 -0.53 -6.28 -10.77
C GLU A 89 -1.09 -7.23 -9.72
N PHE A 90 -0.29 -7.57 -8.73
CA PHE A 90 -0.69 -8.46 -7.65
C PHE A 90 -1.89 -7.89 -6.87
N PHE A 91 -1.80 -6.65 -6.43
CA PHE A 91 -2.89 -6.05 -5.65
C PHE A 91 -4.11 -5.73 -6.52
N ALA A 92 -3.91 -5.32 -7.76
CA ALA A 92 -5.03 -5.10 -8.69
C ALA A 92 -5.87 -6.35 -8.88
N ALA A 93 -5.22 -7.51 -8.95
CA ALA A 93 -5.92 -8.79 -9.09
C ALA A 93 -6.82 -9.10 -7.88
N GLY A 94 -6.50 -8.55 -6.70
CA GLY A 94 -7.29 -8.73 -5.49
C GLY A 94 -8.43 -7.75 -5.29
N ALA A 95 -8.59 -6.76 -6.18
CA ALA A 95 -9.58 -5.70 -5.99
C ALA A 95 -11.02 -6.22 -5.98
N GLY A 96 -11.34 -7.21 -6.81
CA GLY A 96 -12.68 -7.80 -6.83
C GLY A 96 -13.02 -8.53 -5.52
N LYS A 97 -12.06 -9.26 -4.99
CA LYS A 97 -12.23 -9.96 -3.70
C LYS A 97 -12.40 -8.97 -2.56
N ARG A 98 -11.64 -7.88 -2.57
CA ARG A 98 -11.80 -6.81 -1.59
C ARG A 98 -13.20 -6.21 -1.66
N ALA A 99 -13.69 -5.91 -2.87
CA ALA A 99 -15.02 -5.35 -3.04
C ALA A 99 -16.10 -6.29 -2.50
N ALA A 100 -15.97 -7.59 -2.77
CA ALA A 100 -16.90 -8.59 -2.26
C ALA A 100 -16.85 -8.66 -0.72
N ALA A 101 -15.67 -8.58 -0.13
CA ALA A 101 -15.49 -8.59 1.32
C ALA A 101 -16.16 -7.36 1.95
N GLU A 102 -15.97 -6.19 1.37
CA GLU A 102 -16.58 -4.93 1.84
C GLU A 102 -18.11 -4.94 1.71
N ALA A 103 -18.62 -5.65 0.70
CA ALA A 103 -20.05 -5.82 0.49
C ALA A 103 -20.70 -6.84 1.44
N GLY A 104 -19.91 -7.47 2.33
CA GLY A 104 -20.41 -8.39 3.33
C GLY A 104 -20.51 -9.84 2.87
N ALA A 105 -19.91 -10.22 1.78
CA ALA A 105 -19.88 -11.62 1.33
C ALA A 105 -18.99 -12.44 2.26
N ARG A 106 -19.61 -13.25 3.14
CA ARG A 106 -18.90 -13.97 4.20
C ARG A 106 -17.88 -14.98 3.69
N ASP A 107 -18.17 -15.62 2.54
CA ASP A 107 -17.31 -16.65 1.98
C ASP A 107 -16.33 -16.10 0.94
N ALA A 108 -16.25 -14.78 0.80
CA ALA A 108 -15.37 -14.16 -0.18
C ALA A 108 -13.89 -14.38 0.15
N VAL A 109 -13.57 -14.49 1.44
CA VAL A 109 -12.17 -14.55 1.91
C VAL A 109 -12.02 -15.64 2.96
N THR A 110 -11.03 -16.50 2.77
CA THR A 110 -10.64 -17.48 3.80
C THR A 110 -9.67 -16.82 4.80
N ILE A 111 -9.53 -17.45 5.96
CA ILE A 111 -8.56 -17.01 6.99
C ILE A 111 -7.15 -16.97 6.38
N ARG A 112 -6.78 -17.99 5.62
CA ARG A 112 -5.47 -18.09 5.00
C ARG A 112 -5.23 -16.97 3.98
N GLU A 113 -6.23 -16.68 3.16
CA GLU A 113 -6.13 -15.59 2.19
C GLU A 113 -5.93 -14.24 2.87
N ALA A 114 -6.63 -14.01 3.98
CA ALA A 114 -6.49 -12.79 4.75
C ALA A 114 -5.09 -12.68 5.38
N ASP A 115 -4.61 -13.75 5.99
CA ASP A 115 -3.28 -13.78 6.61
C ASP A 115 -2.17 -13.60 5.58
N ASP A 116 -2.31 -14.23 4.41
CA ASP A 116 -1.35 -14.09 3.33
C ASP A 116 -1.31 -12.65 2.81
N LEU A 117 -2.47 -12.01 2.68
CA LEU A 117 -2.50 -10.63 2.21
C LEU A 117 -1.90 -9.66 3.22
N VAL A 118 -2.10 -9.88 4.53
CA VAL A 118 -1.43 -9.08 5.56
C VAL A 118 0.08 -9.17 5.39
N ARG A 119 0.62 -10.38 5.20
CA ARG A 119 2.05 -10.58 4.99
C ARG A 119 2.54 -9.87 3.74
N ASP A 120 1.79 -9.97 2.65
CA ASP A 120 2.17 -9.33 1.38
C ASP A 120 2.09 -7.81 1.47
N ALA A 121 1.07 -7.27 2.14
CA ALA A 121 0.94 -5.83 2.36
C ALA A 121 2.07 -5.30 3.24
N ASP A 122 2.44 -6.04 4.28
CA ASP A 122 3.57 -5.68 5.14
C ASP A 122 4.88 -5.64 4.35
N HIS A 123 5.11 -6.64 3.51
CA HIS A 123 6.30 -6.69 2.66
C HIS A 123 6.32 -5.51 1.68
N PHE A 124 5.20 -5.24 1.02
CA PHE A 124 5.11 -4.12 0.09
C PHE A 124 5.36 -2.78 0.79
N LEU A 125 4.76 -2.57 1.96
CA LEU A 125 4.99 -1.36 2.74
C LEU A 125 6.48 -1.19 3.07
N ALA A 126 7.16 -2.27 3.49
CA ALA A 126 8.58 -2.22 3.78
C ALA A 126 9.41 -1.88 2.54
N VAL A 127 9.06 -2.43 1.39
CA VAL A 127 9.74 -2.14 0.12
C VAL A 127 9.56 -0.67 -0.24
N VAL A 128 8.36 -0.13 -0.09
CA VAL A 128 8.09 1.28 -0.36
C VAL A 128 8.86 2.17 0.62
N GLU A 129 8.84 1.85 1.90
CA GLU A 129 9.60 2.61 2.91
C GLU A 129 11.09 2.65 2.57
N THR A 130 11.64 1.51 2.20
CA THR A 130 13.06 1.43 1.79
C THR A 130 13.34 2.31 0.58
N SER A 131 12.42 2.37 -0.39
CA SER A 131 12.59 3.22 -1.57
C SER A 131 12.67 4.71 -1.22
N PHE A 132 12.13 5.10 -0.08
CA PHE A 132 12.23 6.47 0.44
C PHE A 132 13.44 6.68 1.35
N GLY A 133 14.27 5.67 1.55
CA GLY A 133 15.40 5.76 2.46
C GLY A 133 14.98 5.73 3.93
N LEU A 134 13.82 5.14 4.22
CA LEU A 134 13.32 5.01 5.59
C LEU A 134 13.68 3.64 6.15
N THR A 135 14.10 3.60 7.41
CA THR A 135 14.27 2.34 8.14
C THR A 135 12.89 1.82 8.56
N GLY A 136 12.81 0.56 8.88
CA GLY A 136 11.55 -0.06 9.21
C GLY A 136 10.77 0.64 10.34
N ARG A 137 9.55 0.21 10.50
CA ARG A 137 8.66 0.74 11.52
C ARG A 137 9.14 0.37 12.92
N VAL A 138 9.02 1.33 13.84
CA VAL A 138 9.31 1.09 15.25
C VAL A 138 8.03 0.57 15.91
N ALA A 139 8.15 -0.56 16.55
CA ALA A 139 7.04 -1.18 17.25
C ALA A 139 6.64 -0.37 18.49
#